data_73f3a607b3f0707bd724021512780bdf
#
_entry.id   73f3a607b3f0707bd724021512780bdf
#
_cell.length_a   1.000
_cell.length_b   1.000
_cell.length_c   1.000
_cell.angle_alpha   90.00
_cell.angle_beta   90.00
_cell.angle_gamma   90.00
#
_symmetry.space_group_name_H-M   'P 1'
#
loop_
_entity.id
_entity.type
_entity.pdbx_description
1 polymer ?
#
loop_
_entity_poly.entity_id
_entity_poly.type
_entity_poly.pdbx_seq_one_letter_code
_entity_poly.pdbx_strand_id
1 'polypeptide(L)'
;MMIHKIEPHKYYPEFRNQEPKTTDYLLLFDGEKVYLPGKNISSSDAAQLSLPTFEEVHRLLSVRQPMDRFFLDSEYLFSIDDRAFYRKTAEDAGALMIPDDHLYPSGVFRNFEPEYLAFAGITATQINRFRLDRRYCGRCGHPTVPSTTERACICPECGQIEYPKISPAVIIAIVDTGRDKILLTRYAGGSYRHWALVAGFVEVGETFKGAARREIMEEVGLKVSDLVYYKSQPWSFSDSAMIGFFAKLDGDPAITLQESELGEAKWFSRDEVPDLPSTISVGQEMISLFKNGGDPFCQK
;
A
#
# COMPACT_ATOMS: atom_id res chain seq x y z
N MET A 1 -9.51 10.41 -3.93
CA MET A 1 -10.00 9.68 -2.73
C MET A 1 -8.92 8.70 -2.27
N MET A 2 -8.77 8.38 -0.96
CA MET A 2 -7.76 7.39 -0.52
C MET A 2 -8.06 6.02 -1.12
N ILE A 3 -7.04 5.31 -1.62
CA ILE A 3 -7.20 4.06 -2.39
C ILE A 3 -8.03 2.96 -1.69
N HIS A 4 -8.09 2.95 -0.36
CA HIS A 4 -8.88 1.97 0.40
C HIS A 4 -10.33 2.40 0.65
N LYS A 5 -10.71 3.62 0.28
CA LYS A 5 -12.09 4.10 0.32
C LYS A 5 -12.78 3.68 -0.96
N ILE A 6 -13.40 2.52 -0.92
CA ILE A 6 -13.99 1.87 -2.10
C ILE A 6 -15.52 1.90 -2.12
N GLU A 7 -16.13 2.73 -1.27
CA GLU A 7 -17.60 2.85 -1.26
C GLU A 7 -18.15 3.20 -2.66
N PRO A 8 -19.26 2.60 -3.08
CA PRO A 8 -20.22 1.78 -2.31
C PRO A 8 -19.82 0.31 -2.12
N HIS A 9 -18.67 -0.13 -2.63
CA HIS A 9 -18.19 -1.50 -2.52
C HIS A 9 -17.79 -1.84 -1.09
N LYS A 10 -17.97 -3.10 -0.68
CA LYS A 10 -17.68 -3.58 0.67
C LYS A 10 -16.56 -4.62 0.66
N TYR A 11 -15.50 -4.33 1.41
CA TYR A 11 -14.34 -5.20 1.57
C TYR A 11 -14.53 -6.18 2.73
N TYR A 12 -14.24 -7.47 2.48
CA TYR A 12 -14.29 -8.57 3.45
C TYR A 12 -12.91 -9.21 3.55
N PRO A 13 -12.08 -8.80 4.56
CA PRO A 13 -10.70 -9.27 4.72
C PRO A 13 -10.57 -10.67 5.30
N GLU A 14 -11.64 -11.26 5.81
CA GLU A 14 -11.61 -12.51 6.55
C GLU A 14 -11.02 -13.62 5.71
N PHE A 15 -10.16 -14.43 6.31
CA PHE A 15 -9.67 -15.66 5.69
C PHE A 15 -10.82 -16.65 5.56
N ARG A 16 -10.95 -17.23 4.36
CA ARG A 16 -11.93 -18.28 4.06
C ARG A 16 -11.26 -19.38 3.26
N ASN A 17 -11.57 -20.62 3.60
CA ASN A 17 -11.22 -21.75 2.76
C ASN A 17 -12.42 -22.05 1.85
N GLN A 18 -12.47 -21.36 0.70
CA GLN A 18 -13.59 -21.52 -0.25
C GLN A 18 -13.02 -21.84 -1.62
N GLU A 19 -13.74 -22.69 -2.36
CA GLU A 19 -13.39 -23.05 -3.73
C GLU A 19 -13.65 -21.87 -4.69
N PRO A 20 -12.76 -21.62 -5.66
CA PRO A 20 -12.95 -20.56 -6.64
C PRO A 20 -14.05 -20.89 -7.63
N LYS A 21 -14.64 -19.84 -8.21
CA LYS A 21 -15.55 -19.90 -9.35
C LYS A 21 -14.83 -19.33 -10.58
N THR A 22 -15.28 -19.73 -11.78
CA THR A 22 -14.71 -19.22 -13.03
C THR A 22 -14.81 -17.71 -13.16
N THR A 23 -15.81 -17.10 -12.52
CA THR A 23 -16.08 -15.66 -12.51
C THR A 23 -15.32 -14.88 -11.42
N ASP A 24 -14.69 -15.56 -10.46
CA ASP A 24 -13.87 -14.89 -9.42
C ASP A 24 -12.60 -14.33 -10.05
N TYR A 25 -12.03 -13.30 -9.40
CA TYR A 25 -10.80 -12.68 -9.88
C TYR A 25 -9.57 -13.52 -9.54
N LEU A 26 -8.69 -13.67 -10.52
CA LEU A 26 -7.40 -14.32 -10.34
C LEU A 26 -6.24 -13.35 -10.56
N LEU A 27 -5.50 -13.07 -9.48
CA LEU A 27 -4.23 -12.36 -9.57
C LEU A 27 -3.12 -13.41 -9.76
N LEU A 28 -2.68 -13.55 -11.01
CA LEU A 28 -1.60 -14.43 -11.39
C LEU A 28 -0.27 -13.67 -11.31
N PHE A 29 0.67 -14.20 -10.53
CA PHE A 29 1.96 -13.58 -10.28
C PHE A 29 3.12 -14.35 -10.90
N ASP A 30 4.10 -13.61 -11.43
CA ASP A 30 5.44 -14.10 -11.70
C ASP A 30 6.44 -13.27 -10.88
N GLY A 31 6.98 -13.88 -9.82
CA GLY A 31 7.69 -13.15 -8.77
C GLY A 31 6.80 -12.06 -8.15
N GLU A 32 7.27 -10.81 -8.18
CA GLU A 32 6.52 -9.65 -7.66
C GLU A 32 5.61 -8.99 -8.70
N LYS A 33 5.72 -9.37 -9.98
CA LYS A 33 4.92 -8.81 -11.06
C LYS A 33 3.58 -9.53 -11.17
N VAL A 34 2.54 -8.79 -11.50
CA VAL A 34 1.19 -9.30 -11.72
C VAL A 34 0.87 -9.34 -13.22
N TYR A 35 0.24 -10.42 -13.65
CA TYR A 35 -0.33 -10.53 -14.99
C TYR A 35 -1.60 -9.69 -15.09
N LEU A 36 -1.63 -8.80 -16.08
CA LEU A 36 -2.83 -8.05 -16.45
C LEU A 36 -3.04 -8.15 -17.96
N PRO A 37 -4.28 -8.40 -18.42
CA PRO A 37 -4.58 -8.35 -19.84
C PRO A 37 -4.33 -6.94 -20.40
N GLY A 38 -3.54 -6.85 -21.47
CA GLY A 38 -3.12 -5.60 -22.10
C GLY A 38 -1.61 -5.54 -22.28
N LYS A 39 -1.15 -4.99 -23.41
CA LYS A 39 0.26 -5.01 -23.78
C LYS A 39 0.89 -3.65 -23.70
N ASN A 40 2.09 -3.55 -23.10
CA ASN A 40 2.91 -2.34 -23.12
C ASN A 40 2.18 -1.06 -22.70
N ILE A 41 1.23 -1.18 -21.76
CA ILE A 41 0.49 -0.05 -21.24
C ILE A 41 1.36 0.63 -20.17
N SER A 42 1.56 1.95 -20.29
CA SER A 42 2.31 2.72 -19.30
C SER A 42 1.54 2.82 -17.97
N SER A 43 2.25 3.06 -16.87
CA SER A 43 1.60 3.24 -15.58
C SER A 43 0.63 4.44 -15.55
N SER A 44 0.80 5.43 -16.43
CA SER A 44 -0.14 6.56 -16.58
C SER A 44 -1.45 6.14 -17.25
N ASP A 45 -1.43 5.08 -18.07
CA ASP A 45 -2.57 4.60 -18.85
C ASP A 45 -3.17 3.33 -18.24
N ALA A 46 -2.86 3.03 -16.99
CA ALA A 46 -3.29 1.82 -16.28
C ALA A 46 -4.82 1.66 -16.18
N ALA A 47 -5.57 2.74 -16.35
CA ALA A 47 -7.04 2.71 -16.46
C ALA A 47 -7.55 1.86 -17.64
N GLN A 48 -6.71 1.55 -18.63
CA GLN A 48 -7.04 0.67 -19.76
C GLN A 48 -6.83 -0.82 -19.45
N LEU A 49 -6.24 -1.15 -18.30
CA LEU A 49 -6.02 -2.52 -17.85
C LEU A 49 -7.23 -3.04 -17.07
N SER A 50 -7.36 -4.35 -16.98
CA SER A 50 -8.38 -5.01 -16.16
C SER A 50 -7.77 -6.10 -15.30
N LEU A 51 -8.37 -6.36 -14.13
CA LEU A 51 -8.09 -7.58 -13.38
C LEU A 51 -8.85 -8.74 -14.03
N PRO A 52 -8.17 -9.83 -14.40
CA PRO A 52 -8.82 -10.95 -15.07
C PRO A 52 -9.52 -11.87 -14.07
N THR A 53 -10.55 -12.55 -14.54
CA THR A 53 -11.16 -13.71 -13.88
C THR A 53 -10.39 -15.00 -14.19
N PHE A 54 -10.70 -16.09 -13.47
CA PHE A 54 -10.13 -17.41 -13.78
C PHE A 54 -10.42 -17.84 -15.24
N GLU A 55 -11.63 -17.62 -15.71
CA GLU A 55 -12.01 -17.94 -17.10
C GLU A 55 -11.19 -17.14 -18.11
N GLU A 56 -11.00 -15.85 -17.86
CA GLU A 56 -10.21 -14.98 -18.74
C GLU A 56 -8.75 -15.38 -18.78
N VAL A 57 -8.12 -15.64 -17.63
CA VAL A 57 -6.73 -16.12 -17.57
C VAL A 57 -6.60 -17.44 -18.32
N HIS A 58 -7.48 -18.40 -18.04
CA HIS A 58 -7.48 -19.71 -18.69
C HIS A 58 -7.56 -19.59 -20.21
N ARG A 59 -8.43 -18.74 -20.73
CA ARG A 59 -8.61 -18.49 -22.16
C ARG A 59 -7.45 -17.70 -22.78
N LEU A 60 -7.07 -16.58 -22.17
CA LEU A 60 -6.09 -15.64 -22.74
C LEU A 60 -4.68 -16.24 -22.78
N LEU A 61 -4.31 -17.02 -21.78
CA LEU A 61 -3.00 -17.68 -21.71
C LEU A 61 -3.04 -19.12 -22.27
N SER A 62 -4.16 -19.52 -22.87
CA SER A 62 -4.34 -20.85 -23.49
C SER A 62 -3.93 -21.99 -22.54
N VAL A 63 -4.37 -21.91 -21.28
CA VAL A 63 -4.07 -22.91 -20.25
C VAL A 63 -4.58 -24.28 -20.69
N ARG A 64 -3.71 -25.28 -20.77
CA ARG A 64 -4.05 -26.63 -21.25
C ARG A 64 -4.74 -27.50 -20.21
N GLN A 65 -4.58 -27.17 -18.92
CA GLN A 65 -5.20 -27.90 -17.82
C GLN A 65 -6.72 -27.65 -17.82
N PRO A 66 -7.55 -28.65 -17.50
CA PRO A 66 -8.97 -28.44 -17.23
C PRO A 66 -9.19 -27.42 -16.09
N MET A 67 -10.32 -26.72 -16.09
CA MET A 67 -10.57 -25.63 -15.13
C MET A 67 -10.55 -26.09 -13.66
N ASP A 68 -11.09 -27.28 -13.37
CA ASP A 68 -11.04 -27.88 -12.03
C ASP A 68 -9.61 -28.09 -11.53
N ARG A 69 -8.71 -28.50 -12.41
CA ARG A 69 -7.28 -28.59 -12.13
C ARG A 69 -6.61 -27.23 -11.99
N PHE A 70 -7.05 -26.25 -12.79
CA PHE A 70 -6.50 -24.90 -12.74
C PHE A 70 -6.90 -24.16 -11.45
N PHE A 71 -8.00 -24.54 -10.80
CA PHE A 71 -8.39 -24.03 -9.49
C PHE A 71 -7.48 -24.51 -8.35
N LEU A 72 -6.89 -25.70 -8.47
CA LEU A 72 -5.99 -26.22 -7.44
C LEU A 72 -4.82 -25.28 -7.20
N ASP A 73 -4.34 -25.24 -5.97
CA ASP A 73 -3.21 -24.40 -5.54
C ASP A 73 -3.49 -22.87 -5.67
N SER A 74 -4.74 -22.48 -5.88
CA SER A 74 -5.15 -21.08 -5.80
C SER A 74 -5.47 -20.71 -4.36
N GLU A 75 -4.84 -19.63 -3.87
CA GLU A 75 -5.04 -19.14 -2.51
C GLU A 75 -6.13 -18.08 -2.49
N TYR A 76 -7.19 -18.29 -1.66
CA TYR A 76 -8.18 -17.26 -1.37
C TYR A 76 -7.53 -16.09 -0.63
N LEU A 77 -7.79 -14.87 -1.08
CA LEU A 77 -7.25 -13.66 -0.48
C LEU A 77 -8.28 -12.91 0.38
N PHE A 78 -9.35 -12.49 -0.23
CA PHE A 78 -10.44 -11.69 0.35
C PHE A 78 -11.61 -11.65 -0.64
N SER A 79 -12.70 -10.98 -0.24
CA SER A 79 -13.80 -10.65 -1.17
C SER A 79 -14.08 -9.15 -1.17
N ILE A 80 -14.59 -8.66 -2.31
CA ILE A 80 -15.24 -7.36 -2.42
C ILE A 80 -16.65 -7.65 -2.96
N ASP A 81 -17.66 -7.21 -2.21
CA ASP A 81 -19.07 -7.57 -2.43
C ASP A 81 -19.23 -9.10 -2.48
N ASP A 82 -19.78 -9.63 -3.56
CA ASP A 82 -19.99 -11.05 -3.81
C ASP A 82 -18.86 -11.73 -4.61
N ARG A 83 -17.80 -10.98 -4.97
CA ARG A 83 -16.68 -11.47 -5.77
C ARG A 83 -15.48 -11.80 -4.89
N ALA A 84 -14.97 -13.00 -5.06
CA ALA A 84 -13.74 -13.43 -4.39
C ALA A 84 -12.50 -13.13 -5.25
N PHE A 85 -11.39 -12.91 -4.56
CA PHE A 85 -10.08 -12.66 -5.15
C PHE A 85 -9.12 -13.76 -4.72
N TYR A 86 -8.41 -14.32 -5.69
CA TYR A 86 -7.47 -15.41 -5.48
C TYR A 86 -6.08 -15.03 -5.99
N ARG A 87 -5.09 -15.63 -5.38
CA ARG A 87 -3.69 -15.57 -5.80
C ARG A 87 -3.27 -16.94 -6.38
N LYS A 88 -2.46 -16.90 -7.43
CA LYS A 88 -1.74 -18.04 -7.96
C LYS A 88 -0.41 -17.56 -8.54
N THR A 89 0.64 -18.38 -8.50
CA THR A 89 1.89 -18.08 -9.22
C THR A 89 1.90 -18.74 -10.59
N ALA A 90 2.74 -18.25 -11.49
CA ALA A 90 2.99 -18.90 -12.78
C ALA A 90 3.53 -20.33 -12.60
N GLU A 91 4.33 -20.57 -11.54
CA GLU A 91 4.84 -21.89 -11.16
C GLU A 91 3.71 -22.83 -10.73
N ASP A 92 2.82 -22.39 -9.81
CA ASP A 92 1.65 -23.15 -9.35
C ASP A 92 0.67 -23.46 -10.50
N ALA A 93 0.66 -22.61 -11.53
CA ALA A 93 -0.13 -22.81 -12.75
C ALA A 93 0.51 -23.81 -13.75
N GLY A 94 1.51 -24.57 -13.32
CA GLY A 94 2.23 -25.53 -14.17
C GLY A 94 3.34 -24.91 -15.01
N ALA A 95 4.08 -23.96 -14.44
CA ALA A 95 5.12 -23.16 -15.12
C ALA A 95 4.59 -22.46 -16.38
N LEU A 96 3.42 -21.81 -16.21
CA LEU A 96 2.76 -21.08 -17.28
C LEU A 96 3.64 -19.93 -17.78
N MET A 97 3.90 -19.93 -19.07
CA MET A 97 4.67 -18.86 -19.72
C MET A 97 3.79 -17.62 -19.91
N ILE A 98 4.05 -16.58 -19.13
CA ILE A 98 3.39 -15.29 -19.25
C ILE A 98 4.30 -14.38 -20.08
N PRO A 99 3.81 -13.74 -21.16
CA PRO A 99 4.63 -12.79 -21.90
C PRO A 99 5.00 -11.57 -21.03
N ASP A 100 6.25 -11.14 -21.09
CA ASP A 100 6.80 -10.05 -20.27
C ASP A 100 6.02 -8.73 -20.44
N ASP A 101 5.49 -8.49 -21.62
CA ASP A 101 4.70 -7.30 -21.96
C ASP A 101 3.30 -7.27 -21.33
N HIS A 102 2.93 -8.32 -20.59
CA HIS A 102 1.72 -8.44 -19.78
C HIS A 102 2.01 -8.50 -18.27
N LEU A 103 3.28 -8.39 -17.86
CA LEU A 103 3.71 -8.45 -16.47
C LEU A 103 4.01 -7.04 -15.93
N TYR A 104 3.24 -6.60 -14.97
CA TYR A 104 3.29 -5.25 -14.42
C TYR A 104 3.79 -5.22 -12.97
N PRO A 105 4.64 -4.24 -12.61
CA PRO A 105 4.99 -3.99 -11.23
C PRO A 105 3.81 -3.42 -10.45
N SER A 106 3.82 -3.55 -9.12
CA SER A 106 2.75 -3.09 -8.22
C SER A 106 2.37 -1.61 -8.37
N GLY A 107 3.30 -0.77 -8.85
CA GLY A 107 3.06 0.65 -9.11
C GLY A 107 1.93 0.94 -10.10
N VAL A 108 1.57 -0.03 -10.95
CA VAL A 108 0.45 0.06 -11.91
C VAL A 108 -0.87 0.39 -11.21
N PHE A 109 -1.08 -0.11 -9.98
CA PHE A 109 -2.30 0.10 -9.21
C PHE A 109 -2.48 1.53 -8.67
N ARG A 110 -1.50 2.43 -8.86
CA ARG A 110 -1.67 3.84 -8.49
C ARG A 110 -2.65 4.59 -9.39
N ASN A 111 -2.77 4.16 -10.64
CA ASN A 111 -3.61 4.79 -11.68
C ASN A 111 -4.58 3.77 -12.31
N PHE A 112 -4.81 2.65 -11.62
CA PHE A 112 -5.69 1.59 -12.09
C PHE A 112 -7.16 1.94 -11.82
N GLU A 113 -8.04 1.64 -12.75
CA GLU A 113 -9.49 1.86 -12.62
C GLU A 113 -10.28 0.56 -12.88
N PRO A 114 -11.44 0.41 -12.24
CA PRO A 114 -11.99 1.27 -11.19
C PRO A 114 -11.22 1.16 -9.86
N GLU A 115 -11.34 2.19 -9.00
CA GLU A 115 -10.56 2.33 -7.76
C GLU A 115 -10.65 1.10 -6.82
N TYR A 116 -11.79 0.43 -6.73
CA TYR A 116 -11.93 -0.75 -5.88
C TYR A 116 -11.08 -1.94 -6.38
N LEU A 117 -10.85 -2.05 -7.68
CA LEU A 117 -9.95 -3.05 -8.27
C LEU A 117 -8.47 -2.63 -8.09
N ALA A 118 -8.17 -1.32 -8.11
CA ALA A 118 -6.84 -0.83 -7.73
C ALA A 118 -6.49 -1.23 -6.29
N PHE A 119 -7.41 -1.04 -5.36
CA PHE A 119 -7.28 -1.47 -3.97
C PHE A 119 -7.11 -2.99 -3.86
N ALA A 120 -7.93 -3.76 -4.58
CA ALA A 120 -7.82 -5.22 -4.62
C ALA A 120 -6.44 -5.66 -5.12
N GLY A 121 -5.98 -5.11 -6.24
CA GLY A 121 -4.70 -5.45 -6.86
C GLY A 121 -3.51 -5.19 -5.96
N ILE A 122 -3.43 -3.99 -5.34
CA ILE A 122 -2.31 -3.66 -4.46
C ILE A 122 -2.35 -4.45 -3.14
N THR A 123 -3.55 -4.74 -2.61
CA THR A 123 -3.71 -5.58 -1.41
C THR A 123 -3.27 -7.01 -1.68
N ALA A 124 -3.64 -7.58 -2.82
CA ALA A 124 -3.19 -8.91 -3.24
C ALA A 124 -1.68 -8.95 -3.46
N THR A 125 -1.09 -7.88 -4.00
CA THR A 125 0.37 -7.78 -4.17
C THR A 125 1.10 -7.80 -2.83
N GLN A 126 0.58 -7.15 -1.80
CA GLN A 126 1.14 -7.22 -0.43
C GLN A 126 1.13 -8.65 0.10
N ILE A 127 0.02 -9.39 -0.08
CA ILE A 127 -0.06 -10.78 0.34
C ILE A 127 0.90 -11.65 -0.47
N ASN A 128 1.06 -11.39 -1.77
CA ASN A 128 2.03 -12.09 -2.61
C ASN A 128 3.47 -11.88 -2.13
N ARG A 129 3.89 -10.64 -1.81
CA ARG A 129 5.23 -10.37 -1.22
C ARG A 129 5.43 -11.16 0.07
N PHE A 130 4.43 -11.15 0.95
CA PHE A 130 4.50 -11.95 2.18
C PHE A 130 4.77 -13.43 1.90
N ARG A 131 4.10 -14.02 0.89
CA ARG A 131 4.33 -15.43 0.51
C ARG A 131 5.72 -15.65 -0.08
N LEU A 132 6.22 -14.72 -0.87
CA LEU A 132 7.57 -14.78 -1.44
C LEU A 132 8.65 -14.65 -0.35
N ASP A 133 8.50 -13.71 0.58
CA ASP A 133 9.46 -13.44 1.65
C ASP A 133 9.49 -14.55 2.71
N ARG A 134 8.43 -15.31 2.82
CA ARG A 134 8.25 -16.37 3.84
C ARG A 134 8.23 -17.78 3.26
N ARG A 135 8.88 -17.98 2.12
CA ARG A 135 9.09 -19.34 1.55
C ARG A 135 9.87 -20.26 2.47
N TYR A 136 10.76 -19.68 3.27
CA TYR A 136 11.59 -20.40 4.22
C TYR A 136 11.41 -19.86 5.63
N CYS A 137 11.44 -20.76 6.60
CA CYS A 137 11.35 -20.42 8.01
C CYS A 137 12.56 -19.62 8.47
N GLY A 138 12.34 -18.42 9.04
CA GLY A 138 13.42 -17.59 9.58
C GLY A 138 14.11 -18.18 10.82
N ARG A 139 13.53 -19.22 11.46
CA ARG A 139 14.13 -19.89 12.62
C ARG A 139 15.02 -21.07 12.24
N CYS A 140 14.56 -21.95 11.34
CA CYS A 140 15.26 -23.23 11.06
C CYS A 140 15.59 -23.44 9.57
N GLY A 141 15.21 -22.51 8.68
CA GLY A 141 15.55 -22.57 7.27
C GLY A 141 14.72 -23.55 6.41
N HIS A 142 13.82 -24.33 7.00
CA HIS A 142 12.96 -25.25 6.24
C HIS A 142 11.86 -24.52 5.45
N PRO A 143 11.39 -25.08 4.33
CA PRO A 143 10.26 -24.54 3.59
C PRO A 143 9.02 -24.41 4.49
N THR A 144 8.27 -23.32 4.34
CA THR A 144 6.99 -23.11 5.03
C THR A 144 5.84 -23.53 4.13
N VAL A 145 4.69 -23.76 4.75
CA VAL A 145 3.43 -24.05 4.05
C VAL A 145 2.36 -23.02 4.45
N PRO A 146 1.41 -22.69 3.56
CA PRO A 146 0.27 -21.86 3.92
C PRO A 146 -0.56 -22.53 5.03
N SER A 147 -1.02 -21.72 6.01
CA SER A 147 -2.03 -22.19 6.97
C SER A 147 -3.36 -22.42 6.27
N THR A 148 -4.12 -23.41 6.73
CA THR A 148 -5.48 -23.71 6.24
C THR A 148 -6.58 -23.04 7.07
N THR A 149 -6.22 -22.38 8.18
CA THR A 149 -7.16 -21.77 9.13
C THR A 149 -7.05 -20.25 9.23
N GLU A 150 -5.91 -19.69 8.79
CA GLU A 150 -5.63 -18.26 8.89
C GLU A 150 -4.62 -17.80 7.82
N ARG A 151 -4.50 -16.48 7.65
CA ARG A 151 -3.52 -15.91 6.71
C ARG A 151 -2.13 -15.91 7.32
N ALA A 152 -1.48 -17.07 7.33
CA ALA A 152 -0.16 -17.28 7.89
C ALA A 152 0.67 -18.27 7.04
N CYS A 153 1.98 -18.31 7.26
CA CYS A 153 2.88 -19.39 6.86
C CYS A 153 3.27 -20.19 8.11
N ILE A 154 3.25 -21.51 8.01
CA ILE A 154 3.62 -22.41 9.11
C ILE A 154 4.84 -23.22 8.67
N CYS A 155 5.85 -23.30 9.55
CA CYS A 155 6.96 -24.21 9.36
C CYS A 155 6.57 -25.61 9.85
N PRO A 156 6.50 -26.65 9.00
CA PRO A 156 6.13 -27.99 9.42
C PRO A 156 7.19 -28.64 10.31
N GLU A 157 8.44 -28.17 10.25
CA GLU A 157 9.55 -28.74 11.04
C GLU A 157 9.59 -28.20 12.47
N CYS A 158 9.52 -26.89 12.68
CA CYS A 158 9.69 -26.30 14.01
C CYS A 158 8.43 -25.60 14.56
N GLY A 159 7.32 -25.63 13.86
CA GLY A 159 6.05 -25.05 14.28
C GLY A 159 6.01 -23.52 14.28
N GLN A 160 7.05 -22.82 13.76
CA GLN A 160 7.04 -21.35 13.67
C GLN A 160 5.89 -20.89 12.78
N ILE A 161 5.14 -19.91 13.27
CA ILE A 161 4.07 -19.23 12.52
C ILE A 161 4.54 -17.85 12.15
N GLU A 162 4.35 -17.47 10.90
CA GLU A 162 4.68 -16.16 10.35
C GLU A 162 3.41 -15.52 9.76
N TYR A 163 3.14 -14.27 10.17
CA TYR A 163 2.01 -13.49 9.69
C TYR A 163 2.43 -12.45 8.65
N PRO A 164 1.50 -11.94 7.81
CA PRO A 164 1.79 -10.84 6.91
C PRO A 164 2.37 -9.64 7.65
N LYS A 165 3.45 -9.09 7.10
CA LYS A 165 4.06 -7.88 7.63
C LYS A 165 3.13 -6.69 7.41
N ILE A 166 2.89 -5.92 8.48
CA ILE A 166 2.27 -4.59 8.44
C ILE A 166 3.12 -3.69 9.33
N SER A 167 3.90 -2.81 8.74
CA SER A 167 4.78 -1.89 9.47
C SER A 167 4.01 -0.62 9.84
N PRO A 168 3.88 -0.28 11.14
CA PRO A 168 3.27 0.98 11.53
C PRO A 168 4.20 2.14 11.14
N ALA A 169 3.60 3.18 10.55
CA ALA A 169 4.32 4.41 10.17
C ALA A 169 3.45 5.63 10.47
N VAL A 170 4.07 6.73 10.86
CA VAL A 170 3.40 8.01 11.06
C VAL A 170 3.64 8.92 9.86
N ILE A 171 2.67 9.76 9.56
CA ILE A 171 2.78 10.82 8.56
C ILE A 171 2.20 12.10 9.15
N ILE A 172 2.95 13.21 9.10
CA ILE A 172 2.68 14.37 9.92
C ILE A 172 2.61 15.64 9.07
N ALA A 173 1.46 16.30 9.09
CA ALA A 173 1.28 17.64 8.55
C ALA A 173 1.60 18.67 9.65
N ILE A 174 2.75 19.31 9.56
CA ILE A 174 3.17 20.35 10.49
C ILE A 174 2.61 21.68 10.01
N VAL A 175 1.83 22.35 10.86
CA VAL A 175 1.16 23.62 10.55
C VAL A 175 1.64 24.72 11.49
N ASP A 176 2.11 25.80 10.91
CA ASP A 176 2.31 27.08 11.60
C ASP A 176 1.01 27.87 11.57
N THR A 177 0.23 27.78 12.65
CA THR A 177 -1.07 28.45 12.74
C THR A 177 -0.96 29.96 12.86
N GLY A 178 0.20 30.50 13.28
CA GLY A 178 0.44 31.93 13.38
C GLY A 178 0.66 32.60 12.02
N ARG A 179 1.24 31.86 11.07
CA ARG A 179 1.54 32.33 9.72
C ARG A 179 0.65 31.68 8.64
N ASP A 180 -0.23 30.79 9.02
CA ASP A 180 -1.12 29.99 8.15
C ASP A 180 -0.31 29.24 7.05
N LYS A 181 0.71 28.47 7.49
CA LYS A 181 1.61 27.74 6.59
C LYS A 181 1.70 26.27 6.98
N ILE A 182 1.86 25.40 5.96
CA ILE A 182 2.17 23.97 6.10
C ILE A 182 3.61 23.72 5.68
N LEU A 183 4.30 22.83 6.40
CA LEU A 183 5.62 22.35 6.00
C LEU A 183 5.48 21.19 5.02
N LEU A 184 6.13 21.29 3.87
CA LEU A 184 6.29 20.19 2.92
C LEU A 184 7.77 19.89 2.71
N THR A 185 8.07 18.63 2.45
CA THR A 185 9.42 18.11 2.27
C THR A 185 9.56 17.42 0.91
N ARG A 186 10.80 17.27 0.43
CA ARG A 186 11.18 16.42 -0.71
C ARG A 186 12.33 15.53 -0.33
N TYR A 187 12.27 14.27 -0.72
CA TYR A 187 13.35 13.32 -0.49
C TYR A 187 14.63 13.70 -1.27
N ALA A 188 15.80 13.44 -0.66
CA ALA A 188 17.10 13.69 -1.27
C ALA A 188 17.37 12.78 -2.48
N GLY A 189 16.79 11.59 -2.50
CA GLY A 189 16.97 10.56 -3.53
C GLY A 189 15.69 9.84 -3.89
N GLY A 190 15.80 8.84 -4.78
CA GLY A 190 14.69 8.00 -5.18
C GLY A 190 13.87 8.53 -6.36
N SER A 191 12.83 7.78 -6.72
CA SER A 191 11.94 8.09 -7.86
C SER A 191 10.81 9.07 -7.53
N TYR A 192 10.52 9.27 -6.23
CA TYR A 192 9.45 10.17 -5.80
C TYR A 192 9.96 11.61 -5.70
N ARG A 193 9.55 12.46 -6.64
CA ARG A 193 9.99 13.86 -6.78
C ARG A 193 8.98 14.90 -6.31
N HIS A 194 7.82 14.45 -5.83
CA HIS A 194 6.75 15.37 -5.39
C HIS A 194 6.95 15.80 -3.95
N TRP A 195 6.29 16.91 -3.59
CA TRP A 195 6.20 17.36 -2.24
C TRP A 195 5.42 16.36 -1.37
N ALA A 196 5.90 16.13 -0.16
CA ALA A 196 5.36 15.17 0.80
C ALA A 196 5.32 15.79 2.20
N LEU A 197 4.74 15.06 3.13
CA LEU A 197 4.80 15.35 4.56
C LEU A 197 5.95 14.58 5.21
N VAL A 198 6.42 15.02 6.36
CA VAL A 198 7.32 14.27 7.24
C VAL A 198 6.69 12.92 7.57
N ALA A 199 7.44 11.83 7.43
CA ALA A 199 6.91 10.48 7.68
C ALA A 199 8.02 9.50 8.02
N GLY A 200 7.76 8.60 8.98
CA GLY A 200 8.71 7.56 9.33
C GLY A 200 8.09 6.38 10.05
N PHE A 201 8.87 5.33 10.25
CA PHE A 201 8.43 4.13 10.92
C PHE A 201 8.44 4.29 12.45
N VAL A 202 7.47 3.61 13.07
CA VAL A 202 7.41 3.51 14.54
C VAL A 202 8.41 2.48 15.02
N GLU A 203 9.26 2.87 15.96
CA GLU A 203 10.27 2.01 16.56
C GLU A 203 9.71 1.12 17.67
N VAL A 204 10.41 0.03 17.97
CA VAL A 204 10.04 -0.91 19.04
C VAL A 204 9.95 -0.20 20.39
N GLY A 205 8.79 -0.29 21.04
CA GLY A 205 8.53 0.36 22.32
C GLY A 205 8.09 1.82 22.23
N GLU A 206 7.96 2.37 21.01
CA GLU A 206 7.57 3.74 20.80
C GLU A 206 6.05 3.88 20.64
N THR A 207 5.48 4.99 21.07
CA THR A 207 4.09 5.34 20.77
C THR A 207 4.01 6.09 19.44
N PHE A 208 2.85 6.08 18.76
CA PHE A 208 2.66 6.84 17.51
C PHE A 208 2.94 8.33 17.67
N LYS A 209 2.54 8.94 18.81
CA LYS A 209 2.86 10.35 19.09
C LYS A 209 4.33 10.57 19.42
N GLY A 210 5.00 9.58 20.01
CA GLY A 210 6.46 9.58 20.22
C GLY A 210 7.19 9.59 18.89
N ALA A 211 6.87 8.61 18.02
CA ALA A 211 7.44 8.52 16.68
C ALA A 211 7.24 9.82 15.88
N ALA A 212 6.03 10.39 15.90
CA ALA A 212 5.77 11.63 15.20
C ALA A 212 6.64 12.79 15.67
N ARG A 213 6.89 12.92 16.99
CA ARG A 213 7.79 13.97 17.51
C ARG A 213 9.24 13.71 17.18
N ARG A 214 9.69 12.46 17.24
CA ARG A 214 11.05 12.07 16.88
C ARG A 214 11.33 12.35 15.42
N GLU A 215 10.49 11.89 14.50
CA GLU A 215 10.64 12.11 13.06
C GLU A 215 10.67 13.60 12.70
N ILE A 216 9.79 14.42 13.29
CA ILE A 216 9.80 15.87 13.10
C ILE A 216 11.15 16.47 13.56
N MET A 217 11.66 16.03 14.71
CA MET A 217 12.90 16.55 15.24
C MET A 217 14.11 16.10 14.42
N GLU A 218 14.12 14.84 13.96
CA GLU A 218 15.21 14.27 13.18
C GLU A 218 15.26 14.85 11.77
N GLU A 219 14.12 14.87 11.05
CA GLU A 219 14.08 15.28 9.65
C GLU A 219 14.17 16.80 9.45
N VAL A 220 13.55 17.60 10.32
CA VAL A 220 13.39 19.06 10.11
C VAL A 220 13.74 19.93 11.31
N GLY A 221 14.13 19.36 12.45
CA GLY A 221 14.60 20.09 13.64
C GLY A 221 13.54 20.92 14.36
N LEU A 222 12.25 20.64 14.14
CA LEU A 222 11.16 21.44 14.67
C LEU A 222 10.59 20.86 15.97
N LYS A 223 10.06 21.72 16.83
CA LYS A 223 9.24 21.35 17.99
C LYS A 223 7.76 21.55 17.67
N VAL A 224 6.92 20.65 18.20
CA VAL A 224 5.48 20.70 17.99
C VAL A 224 4.70 20.46 19.27
N SER A 225 3.60 21.18 19.40
CA SER A 225 2.52 20.92 20.36
C SER A 225 1.36 20.19 19.65
N ASP A 226 0.25 19.98 20.32
CA ASP A 226 -1.07 19.57 19.79
C ASP A 226 -1.02 18.57 18.62
N LEU A 227 -0.43 17.38 18.86
CA LEU A 227 -0.51 16.27 17.91
C LEU A 227 -1.92 15.69 17.90
N VAL A 228 -2.67 15.98 16.83
CA VAL A 228 -4.06 15.54 16.61
C VAL A 228 -4.08 14.41 15.61
N TYR A 229 -4.62 13.25 16.01
CA TYR A 229 -4.85 12.13 15.08
C TYR A 229 -5.88 12.56 14.02
N TYR A 230 -5.57 12.26 12.78
CA TYR A 230 -6.45 12.54 11.65
C TYR A 230 -7.17 11.29 11.17
N LYS A 231 -6.42 10.38 10.54
CA LYS A 231 -6.93 9.11 9.97
C LYS A 231 -5.81 8.07 9.93
N SER A 232 -6.20 6.82 9.75
CA SER A 232 -5.28 5.75 9.37
C SER A 232 -5.58 5.23 7.97
N GLN A 233 -4.56 4.68 7.32
CA GLN A 233 -4.66 4.10 5.99
C GLN A 233 -3.82 2.85 5.87
N PRO A 234 -4.37 1.70 5.40
CA PRO A 234 -3.54 0.61 4.91
C PRO A 234 -2.81 1.07 3.64
N TRP A 235 -1.48 0.93 3.65
CA TRP A 235 -0.64 1.36 2.54
C TRP A 235 0.16 0.17 2.00
N SER A 236 -0.51 -0.65 1.18
CA SER A 236 0.03 -1.90 0.65
C SER A 236 1.19 -1.74 -0.33
N PHE A 237 1.48 -0.51 -0.79
CA PHE A 237 2.66 -0.23 -1.61
C PHE A 237 3.99 -0.41 -0.86
N SER A 238 4.00 -0.26 0.46
CA SER A 238 5.18 -0.44 1.33
C SER A 238 4.88 -1.32 2.56
N ASP A 239 3.82 -2.12 2.53
CA ASP A 239 3.40 -3.00 3.62
C ASP A 239 3.22 -2.26 4.95
N SER A 240 2.68 -1.04 4.89
CA SER A 240 2.56 -0.14 6.05
C SER A 240 1.12 0.08 6.47
N ALA A 241 0.94 0.37 7.76
CA ALA A 241 -0.23 1.05 8.29
C ALA A 241 0.17 2.50 8.57
N MET A 242 -0.33 3.43 7.76
CA MET A 242 -0.04 4.86 7.91
C MET A 242 -0.98 5.48 8.92
N ILE A 243 -0.43 6.21 9.89
CA ILE A 243 -1.17 6.94 10.92
C ILE A 243 -0.92 8.44 10.73
N GLY A 244 -1.94 9.17 10.25
CA GLY A 244 -1.86 10.61 9.97
C GLY A 244 -2.09 11.46 11.21
N PHE A 245 -1.19 12.43 11.42
CA PHE A 245 -1.30 13.44 12.46
C PHE A 245 -1.19 14.85 11.88
N PHE A 246 -1.99 15.77 12.37
CA PHE A 246 -1.68 17.18 12.29
C PHE A 246 -0.92 17.60 13.55
N ALA A 247 0.12 18.40 13.36
CA ALA A 247 0.97 18.91 14.42
C ALA A 247 1.04 20.42 14.33
N LYS A 248 0.84 21.11 15.46
CA LYS A 248 1.02 22.56 15.54
C LYS A 248 2.46 22.90 15.84
N LEU A 249 3.07 23.76 15.03
CA LEU A 249 4.39 24.29 15.30
C LEU A 249 4.44 24.95 16.68
N ASP A 250 5.49 24.64 17.45
CA ASP A 250 5.77 25.24 18.76
C ASP A 250 7.16 25.92 18.74
N GLY A 251 7.15 27.23 18.72
CA GLY A 251 8.37 28.06 18.76
C GLY A 251 8.91 28.48 17.39
N ASP A 252 10.23 28.36 17.19
CA ASP A 252 10.93 28.87 16.01
C ASP A 252 10.61 28.00 14.76
N PRO A 253 10.19 28.60 13.64
CA PRO A 253 9.96 27.93 12.37
C PRO A 253 11.22 27.63 11.54
N ALA A 254 12.40 27.95 12.06
CA ALA A 254 13.67 27.66 11.37
C ALA A 254 13.88 26.16 11.18
N ILE A 255 14.06 25.74 9.92
CA ILE A 255 14.21 24.34 9.54
C ILE A 255 15.68 23.94 9.64
N THR A 256 15.96 22.84 10.32
CA THR A 256 17.26 22.14 10.30
C THR A 256 17.05 20.82 9.55
N LEU A 257 17.54 20.76 8.32
CA LEU A 257 17.28 19.64 7.43
C LEU A 257 18.23 18.47 7.70
N GLN A 258 17.69 17.24 7.78
CA GLN A 258 18.48 16.03 7.73
C GLN A 258 18.81 15.68 6.26
N GLU A 259 19.93 16.16 5.76
CA GLU A 259 20.33 16.09 4.33
C GLU A 259 20.52 14.66 3.80
N SER A 260 20.67 13.66 4.68
CA SER A 260 20.77 12.24 4.29
C SER A 260 19.43 11.67 3.77
N GLU A 261 18.30 12.24 4.19
CA GLU A 261 16.95 11.77 3.85
C GLU A 261 16.18 12.78 3.01
N LEU A 262 16.27 14.06 3.36
CA LEU A 262 15.56 15.13 2.71
C LEU A 262 16.47 16.03 1.89
N GLY A 263 16.07 16.29 0.65
CA GLY A 263 16.76 17.25 -0.22
C GLY A 263 16.25 18.68 -0.07
N GLU A 264 15.01 18.85 0.39
CA GLU A 264 14.39 20.16 0.55
C GLU A 264 13.23 20.09 1.56
N ALA A 265 13.08 21.16 2.36
CA ALA A 265 11.90 21.40 3.19
C ALA A 265 11.53 22.88 3.13
N LYS A 266 10.25 23.18 2.98
CA LYS A 266 9.77 24.57 2.82
C LYS A 266 8.38 24.75 3.40
N TRP A 267 8.14 25.94 3.96
CA TRP A 267 6.84 26.41 4.40
C TRP A 267 6.03 26.98 3.22
N PHE A 268 4.80 26.51 3.04
CA PHE A 268 3.87 26.95 2.01
C PHE A 268 2.63 27.59 2.63
N SER A 269 2.24 28.76 2.16
CA SER A 269 0.88 29.27 2.38
C SER A 269 -0.14 28.46 1.56
N ARG A 270 -1.42 28.57 1.86
CA ARG A 270 -2.46 27.76 1.22
C ARG A 270 -2.47 27.89 -0.31
N ASP A 271 -2.27 29.09 -0.82
CA ASP A 271 -2.20 29.42 -2.24
C ASP A 271 -0.89 28.95 -2.93
N GLU A 272 0.20 28.82 -2.16
CA GLU A 272 1.48 28.33 -2.65
C GLU A 272 1.57 26.79 -2.70
N VAL A 273 0.67 26.07 -2.03
CA VAL A 273 0.67 24.60 -2.02
C VAL A 273 0.52 24.09 -3.45
N PRO A 274 1.50 23.34 -3.97
CA PRO A 274 1.48 22.86 -5.37
C PRO A 274 0.33 21.87 -5.59
N ASP A 275 -0.03 21.68 -6.85
CA ASP A 275 -0.99 20.63 -7.22
C ASP A 275 -0.42 19.25 -6.96
N LEU A 276 -1.24 18.38 -6.42
CA LEU A 276 -0.86 17.03 -6.05
C LEU A 276 -1.08 16.08 -7.25
N PRO A 277 -0.16 15.13 -7.46
CA PRO A 277 -0.25 14.20 -8.59
C PRO A 277 -1.41 13.20 -8.47
N SER A 278 -1.91 12.98 -7.27
CA SER A 278 -3.03 12.10 -6.99
C SER A 278 -3.60 12.40 -5.60
N THR A 279 -4.70 11.72 -5.23
CA THR A 279 -5.33 11.84 -3.90
C THR A 279 -5.44 10.50 -3.18
N ILE A 280 -4.71 9.48 -3.63
CA ILE A 280 -4.84 8.10 -3.15
C ILE A 280 -4.25 7.86 -1.75
N SER A 281 -3.44 8.79 -1.22
CA SER A 281 -2.80 8.66 0.11
C SER A 281 -3.38 9.61 1.15
N VAL A 282 -3.29 9.19 2.42
CA VAL A 282 -3.68 10.04 3.56
C VAL A 282 -2.87 11.33 3.62
N GLY A 283 -1.57 11.29 3.26
CA GLY A 283 -0.74 12.49 3.24
C GLY A 283 -1.21 13.52 2.21
N GLN A 284 -1.58 13.07 1.02
CA GLN A 284 -2.14 13.94 -0.01
C GLN A 284 -3.51 14.51 0.39
N GLU A 285 -4.35 13.71 1.06
CA GLU A 285 -5.62 14.19 1.61
C GLU A 285 -5.40 15.27 2.68
N MET A 286 -4.40 15.09 3.56
CA MET A 286 -4.05 16.08 4.60
C MET A 286 -3.54 17.39 4.00
N ILE A 287 -2.68 17.33 2.98
CA ILE A 287 -2.21 18.51 2.24
C ILE A 287 -3.40 19.24 1.57
N SER A 288 -4.28 18.47 0.92
CA SER A 288 -5.48 19.02 0.28
C SER A 288 -6.43 19.68 1.28
N LEU A 289 -6.61 19.08 2.46
CA LEU A 289 -7.43 19.65 3.53
C LEU A 289 -6.90 21.03 3.94
N PHE A 290 -5.60 21.16 4.17
CA PHE A 290 -4.97 22.44 4.48
C PHE A 290 -5.16 23.44 3.32
N LYS A 291 -4.80 23.06 2.08
CA LYS A 291 -4.93 23.90 0.88
C LYS A 291 -6.33 24.50 0.73
N ASN A 292 -7.36 23.71 1.01
CA ASN A 292 -8.78 24.09 0.85
C ASN A 292 -9.38 24.79 2.07
N GLY A 293 -8.58 25.33 2.99
CA GLY A 293 -9.04 26.13 4.11
C GLY A 293 -9.53 25.33 5.31
N GLY A 294 -9.35 24.01 5.33
CA GLY A 294 -9.70 23.20 6.50
C GLY A 294 -8.85 23.54 7.72
N ASP A 295 -9.46 23.55 8.90
CA ASP A 295 -8.77 23.68 10.18
C ASP A 295 -8.68 22.29 10.85
N PRO A 296 -7.49 21.67 10.84
CA PRO A 296 -7.29 20.34 11.40
C PRO A 296 -7.38 20.30 12.93
N PHE A 297 -7.27 21.44 13.61
CA PHE A 297 -7.29 21.53 15.08
C PHE A 297 -8.67 21.82 15.65
N CYS A 298 -9.65 22.20 14.80
CA CYS A 298 -11.03 22.45 15.18
C CYS A 298 -11.99 21.26 14.96
N GLN A 299 -11.48 20.07 14.62
CA GLN A 299 -12.33 18.89 14.52
C GLN A 299 -12.75 18.41 15.91
N LYS A 300 -14.04 18.56 16.21
CA LYS A 300 -14.71 18.05 17.42
C LYS A 300 -14.98 16.55 17.27
#